data_55297d9ac07e33e3aa989ada5f7ab9f2
#
_entry.id   55297d9ac07e33e3aa989ada5f7ab9f2
#
_cell.length_a   1.000
_cell.length_b   1.000
_cell.length_c   1.000
_cell.angle_alpha   90.00
_cell.angle_beta   90.00
_cell.angle_gamma   90.00
#
_symmetry.space_group_name_H-M   'P 1'
#
loop_
_entity.id
_entity.type
_entity.pdbx_description
1 polymer ?
#
loop_
_entity_poly.entity_id
_entity_poly.type
_entity_poly.pdbx_seq_one_letter_code
_entity_poly.pdbx_strand_id
1 'polypeptide(L)'
;MTTSPPPGEVPFCLPPLPLPQQAPPAFEAPPLACDTHAHVVAADRRAYPMVAERSYTPHPATEEAYLAMLAANGMERGVLVQISVYGTDNRYMLEVLRRHPERLRGIGVVAPDIGDAQLRDMHEAGVRGLRINVLFGGGIGFDAMETLAHRIKDMGWHMQFLMDARQLPELLPRMRKLPVSGVVDHMGHMPVAEGLQSPGFQALAHLVQDHGWWVKLSGAYRISAQYDGYADVLPWAQALIAMAPDRMVWGSDWPHVHISPMVNTGKLRNQLAEWAPDPWTRQAILVDNPQRLYGFPSR
;
A
#
# COMPACT_ATOMS: atom_id res chain seq x y z
N MET A 1 -16.15 -23.07 10.35
CA MET A 1 -17.44 -22.39 10.15
C MET A 1 -17.30 -21.00 10.76
N THR A 2 -17.01 -19.99 9.95
CA THR A 2 -17.00 -18.59 10.39
C THR A 2 -18.43 -18.10 10.32
N THR A 3 -19.08 -17.95 11.48
CA THR A 3 -20.38 -17.29 11.57
C THR A 3 -20.24 -15.85 11.12
N SER A 4 -21.00 -15.44 10.12
CA SER A 4 -21.11 -14.03 9.75
C SER A 4 -21.55 -13.24 10.99
N PRO A 5 -20.94 -12.07 11.27
CA PRO A 5 -21.38 -11.24 12.39
C PRO A 5 -22.86 -10.84 12.21
N PRO A 6 -23.57 -10.61 13.31
CA PRO A 6 -24.94 -10.14 13.25
C PRO A 6 -25.02 -8.78 12.51
N PRO A 7 -26.14 -8.47 11.86
CA PRO A 7 -26.32 -7.21 11.15
C PRO A 7 -26.08 -6.03 12.08
N GLY A 8 -25.08 -5.18 11.74
CA GLY A 8 -24.71 -3.98 12.50
C GLY A 8 -23.41 -4.09 13.30
N GLU A 9 -22.81 -5.26 13.45
CA GLU A 9 -21.48 -5.39 14.06
C GLU A 9 -20.37 -5.31 13.01
N VAL A 10 -19.38 -4.44 13.28
CA VAL A 10 -18.17 -4.34 12.44
C VAL A 10 -17.26 -5.53 12.71
N PRO A 11 -16.95 -6.39 11.70
CA PRO A 11 -16.23 -7.64 11.91
C PRO A 11 -14.82 -7.41 12.42
N PHE A 12 -14.34 -8.27 13.31
CA PHE A 12 -12.94 -8.33 13.70
C PHE A 12 -12.12 -9.05 12.63
N CYS A 13 -10.93 -8.49 12.33
CA CYS A 13 -9.95 -9.17 11.50
C CYS A 13 -9.35 -10.38 12.22
N LEU A 14 -8.80 -11.31 11.46
CA LEU A 14 -7.88 -12.30 12.02
C LEU A 14 -6.59 -11.60 12.45
N PRO A 15 -5.91 -12.07 13.53
CA PRO A 15 -4.59 -11.55 13.89
C PRO A 15 -3.56 -11.91 12.82
N PRO A 16 -2.53 -11.07 12.59
CA PRO A 16 -1.42 -11.43 11.70
C PRO A 16 -0.70 -12.68 12.22
N LEU A 17 -0.15 -13.48 11.30
CA LEU A 17 0.64 -14.66 11.70
C LEU A 17 1.88 -14.22 12.49
N PRO A 18 2.18 -14.88 13.63
CA PRO A 18 3.38 -14.58 14.41
C PRO A 18 4.66 -14.90 13.61
N LEU A 19 5.74 -14.18 13.91
CA LEU A 19 7.01 -14.31 13.19
C LEU A 19 7.55 -15.75 13.05
N PRO A 20 7.50 -16.63 14.08
CA PRO A 20 7.97 -18.00 13.94
C PRO A 20 7.21 -18.84 12.91
N GLN A 21 6.02 -18.41 12.50
CA GLN A 21 5.21 -19.07 11.48
C GLN A 21 5.40 -18.48 10.07
N GLN A 22 6.21 -17.43 9.92
CA GLN A 22 6.50 -16.84 8.62
C GLN A 22 7.44 -17.74 7.82
N ALA A 23 7.23 -17.81 6.50
CA ALA A 23 8.13 -18.54 5.61
C ALA A 23 9.51 -17.87 5.59
N PRO A 24 10.59 -18.66 5.61
CA PRO A 24 11.93 -18.11 5.50
C PRO A 24 12.13 -17.44 4.13
N PRO A 25 13.04 -16.44 4.04
CA PRO A 25 13.35 -15.79 2.79
C PRO A 25 13.86 -16.74 1.70
N ALA A 26 13.26 -16.69 0.50
CA ALA A 26 13.71 -17.45 -0.68
C ALA A 26 14.89 -16.77 -1.41
N PHE A 27 15.17 -15.51 -1.11
CA PHE A 27 16.33 -14.76 -1.63
C PHE A 27 16.81 -13.76 -0.57
N GLU A 28 18.04 -13.33 -0.64
CA GLU A 28 18.56 -12.24 0.18
C GLU A 28 18.06 -10.91 -0.34
N ALA A 29 17.44 -10.11 0.55
CA ALA A 29 17.02 -8.77 0.17
C ALA A 29 18.25 -7.86 0.03
N PRO A 30 18.29 -7.01 -0.99
CA PRO A 30 19.38 -6.07 -1.12
C PRO A 30 19.41 -5.08 0.06
N PRO A 31 20.58 -4.52 0.43
CA PRO A 31 20.66 -3.46 1.42
C PRO A 31 19.73 -2.30 1.08
N LEU A 32 19.11 -1.71 2.12
CA LEU A 32 18.11 -0.63 1.99
C LEU A 32 16.79 -1.05 1.35
N ALA A 33 16.51 -2.37 1.23
CA ALA A 33 15.23 -2.86 0.74
C ALA A 33 14.06 -2.27 1.54
N CYS A 34 13.01 -1.91 0.83
CA CYS A 34 11.85 -1.19 1.36
C CYS A 34 10.55 -1.98 1.16
N ASP A 35 9.80 -2.15 2.24
CA ASP A 35 8.38 -2.50 2.20
C ASP A 35 7.56 -1.22 1.99
N THR A 36 6.96 -1.04 0.81
CA THR A 36 6.27 0.21 0.47
C THR A 36 4.79 0.24 0.86
N HIS A 37 4.29 -0.77 1.57
CA HIS A 37 2.89 -0.80 1.99
C HIS A 37 2.68 -1.63 3.25
N ALA A 38 2.52 -0.96 4.37
CA ALA A 38 2.08 -1.57 5.61
C ALA A 38 1.25 -0.58 6.44
N HIS A 39 0.59 -1.10 7.46
CA HIS A 39 -0.24 -0.29 8.37
C HIS A 39 0.18 -0.53 9.81
N VAL A 40 0.10 0.52 10.64
CA VAL A 40 0.23 0.38 12.09
C VAL A 40 -1.10 0.64 12.77
N VAL A 41 -1.36 -0.12 13.84
CA VAL A 41 -2.57 -0.04 14.65
C VAL A 41 -2.19 0.01 16.11
N ALA A 42 -2.55 1.10 16.79
CA ALA A 42 -2.25 1.30 18.20
C ALA A 42 -2.92 0.24 19.10
N ALA A 43 -2.24 -0.15 20.17
CA ALA A 43 -2.81 -1.01 21.19
C ALA A 43 -3.83 -0.24 22.06
N ASP A 44 -3.57 1.03 22.33
CA ASP A 44 -4.47 1.89 23.10
C ASP A 44 -5.56 2.51 22.19
N ARG A 45 -6.72 1.86 22.17
CA ARG A 45 -7.90 2.32 21.43
C ARG A 45 -8.57 3.56 22.04
N ARG A 46 -8.24 3.95 23.27
CA ARG A 46 -8.78 5.17 23.89
C ARG A 46 -7.99 6.39 23.41
N ALA A 47 -6.68 6.28 23.34
CA ALA A 47 -5.81 7.33 22.81
C ALA A 47 -6.01 7.51 21.29
N TYR A 48 -6.23 6.40 20.57
CA TYR A 48 -6.41 6.35 19.09
C TYR A 48 -7.75 5.66 18.74
N PRO A 49 -8.88 6.38 18.86
CA PRO A 49 -10.19 5.82 18.58
C PRO A 49 -10.35 5.56 17.08
N MET A 50 -11.00 4.44 16.77
CA MET A 50 -11.36 4.10 15.40
C MET A 50 -12.68 4.77 15.01
N VAL A 51 -12.83 5.17 13.74
CA VAL A 51 -14.05 5.78 13.22
C VAL A 51 -15.22 4.77 13.23
N ALA A 52 -16.43 5.30 13.35
CA ALA A 52 -17.63 4.47 13.42
C ALA A 52 -17.91 3.78 12.06
N GLU A 53 -17.63 4.47 10.96
CA GLU A 53 -17.91 4.06 9.58
C GLU A 53 -16.93 2.99 9.04
N ARG A 54 -15.99 2.50 9.86
CA ARG A 54 -15.02 1.49 9.43
C ARG A 54 -15.70 0.20 8.99
N SER A 55 -15.15 -0.45 7.97
CA SER A 55 -15.65 -1.72 7.45
C SER A 55 -15.17 -2.95 8.24
N TYR A 56 -14.16 -2.81 9.10
CA TYR A 56 -13.54 -3.90 9.88
C TYR A 56 -12.86 -3.36 11.14
N THR A 57 -12.56 -4.25 12.08
CA THR A 57 -11.82 -3.92 13.31
C THR A 57 -10.54 -4.74 13.36
N PRO A 58 -9.34 -4.13 13.14
CA PRO A 58 -8.08 -4.84 13.19
C PRO A 58 -7.62 -5.13 14.61
N HIS A 59 -6.75 -6.15 14.77
CA HIS A 59 -5.94 -6.32 15.97
C HIS A 59 -4.87 -5.22 16.07
N PRO A 60 -4.30 -4.97 17.27
CA PRO A 60 -3.12 -4.13 17.39
C PRO A 60 -1.99 -4.62 16.48
N ALA A 61 -1.39 -3.68 15.76
CA ALA A 61 -0.26 -3.88 14.87
C ALA A 61 0.74 -2.75 15.18
N THR A 62 1.48 -2.92 16.28
CA THR A 62 2.28 -1.85 16.86
C THR A 62 3.55 -1.58 16.05
N GLU A 63 4.20 -0.46 16.36
CA GLU A 63 5.50 -0.09 15.81
C GLU A 63 6.53 -1.21 15.96
N GLU A 64 6.64 -1.78 17.17
CA GLU A 64 7.60 -2.84 17.47
C GLU A 64 7.32 -4.09 16.63
N ALA A 65 6.04 -4.46 16.49
CA ALA A 65 5.62 -5.59 15.66
C ALA A 65 5.95 -5.36 14.17
N TYR A 66 5.76 -4.13 13.68
CA TYR A 66 6.10 -3.76 12.31
C TYR A 66 7.62 -3.83 12.06
N LEU A 67 8.42 -3.22 12.95
CA LEU A 67 9.88 -3.25 12.83
C LEU A 67 10.45 -4.68 12.89
N ALA A 68 9.85 -5.53 13.73
CA ALA A 68 10.21 -6.94 13.80
C ALA A 68 9.83 -7.69 12.50
N MET A 69 8.68 -7.37 11.91
CA MET A 69 8.26 -7.91 10.61
C MET A 69 9.20 -7.49 9.48
N LEU A 70 9.59 -6.20 9.42
CA LEU A 70 10.57 -5.71 8.45
C LEU A 70 11.88 -6.50 8.56
N ALA A 71 12.43 -6.62 9.78
CA ALA A 71 13.68 -7.35 10.04
C ALA A 71 13.59 -8.82 9.61
N ALA A 72 12.48 -9.51 9.94
CA ALA A 72 12.26 -10.91 9.56
C ALA A 72 12.20 -11.13 8.04
N ASN A 73 11.82 -10.10 7.28
CA ASN A 73 11.76 -10.13 5.81
C ASN A 73 12.98 -9.49 5.13
N GLY A 74 14.00 -9.07 5.89
CA GLY A 74 15.21 -8.45 5.37
C GLY A 74 14.98 -7.03 4.83
N MET A 75 13.94 -6.33 5.29
CA MET A 75 13.63 -4.96 4.88
C MET A 75 14.22 -3.96 5.88
N GLU A 76 15.01 -3.01 5.40
CA GLU A 76 15.61 -1.97 6.22
C GLU A 76 14.72 -0.71 6.30
N ARG A 77 13.87 -0.49 5.28
CA ARG A 77 13.00 0.67 5.11
C ARG A 77 11.54 0.24 5.02
N GLY A 78 10.63 1.18 5.29
CA GLY A 78 9.22 0.93 5.15
C GLY A 78 8.40 2.19 4.87
N VAL A 79 7.23 2.00 4.27
CA VAL A 79 6.23 3.06 4.06
C VAL A 79 4.94 2.68 4.77
N LEU A 80 4.60 3.47 5.77
CA LEU A 80 3.35 3.34 6.50
C LEU A 80 2.24 4.05 5.74
N VAL A 81 1.19 3.32 5.42
CA VAL A 81 -0.01 3.86 4.80
C VAL A 81 -1.07 4.02 5.86
N GLN A 82 -1.69 5.20 5.95
CA GLN A 82 -2.78 5.43 6.89
C GLN A 82 -3.88 4.40 6.69
N ILE A 83 -4.19 3.67 7.76
CA ILE A 83 -5.23 2.64 7.74
C ILE A 83 -6.61 3.29 7.81
N SER A 84 -7.58 2.78 7.04
CA SER A 84 -8.93 3.36 6.91
C SER A 84 -9.69 3.47 8.23
N VAL A 85 -9.44 2.58 9.19
CA VAL A 85 -10.14 2.57 10.48
C VAL A 85 -9.90 3.80 11.35
N TYR A 86 -8.88 4.60 11.05
CA TYR A 86 -8.62 5.89 11.71
C TYR A 86 -9.10 7.11 10.89
N GLY A 87 -9.67 6.88 9.70
CA GLY A 87 -10.10 7.98 8.85
C GLY A 87 -8.96 8.98 8.60
N THR A 88 -9.22 10.25 8.90
CA THR A 88 -8.23 11.33 8.75
C THR A 88 -7.35 11.57 9.99
N ASP A 89 -7.46 10.75 11.03
CA ASP A 89 -6.60 10.85 12.22
C ASP A 89 -5.27 10.11 12.01
N ASN A 90 -4.26 10.80 11.50
CA ASN A 90 -2.94 10.24 11.22
C ASN A 90 -2.01 10.20 12.45
N ARG A 91 -2.44 10.62 13.65
CA ARG A 91 -1.57 10.81 14.81
C ARG A 91 -0.65 9.64 15.10
N TYR A 92 -1.19 8.41 15.20
CA TYR A 92 -0.37 7.25 15.54
C TYR A 92 0.71 6.98 14.48
N MET A 93 0.34 7.03 13.21
CA MET A 93 1.31 6.87 12.11
C MET A 93 2.39 7.97 12.17
N LEU A 94 2.02 9.23 12.36
CA LEU A 94 2.98 10.34 12.43
C LEU A 94 3.95 10.22 13.60
N GLU A 95 3.48 9.74 14.77
CA GLU A 95 4.35 9.47 15.92
C GLU A 95 5.38 8.38 15.61
N VAL A 96 4.98 7.29 14.95
CA VAL A 96 5.91 6.24 14.51
C VAL A 96 6.92 6.78 13.51
N LEU A 97 6.49 7.57 12.53
CA LEU A 97 7.38 8.17 11.53
C LEU A 97 8.44 9.06 12.17
N ARG A 98 8.06 9.93 13.13
CA ARG A 98 8.99 10.83 13.83
C ARG A 98 10.07 10.11 14.64
N ARG A 99 9.77 8.89 15.12
CA ARG A 99 10.77 8.05 15.81
C ARG A 99 11.76 7.38 14.85
N HIS A 100 11.42 7.26 13.56
CA HIS A 100 12.26 6.54 12.58
C HIS A 100 12.46 7.34 11.27
N PRO A 101 12.93 8.60 11.32
CA PRO A 101 12.96 9.49 10.15
C PRO A 101 13.86 9.02 9.01
N GLU A 102 14.89 8.21 9.30
CA GLU A 102 15.79 7.67 8.28
C GLU A 102 15.26 6.41 7.58
N ARG A 103 14.34 5.69 8.25
CA ARG A 103 13.89 4.37 7.82
C ARG A 103 12.46 4.34 7.31
N LEU A 104 11.61 5.24 7.81
CA LEU A 104 10.17 5.19 7.52
C LEU A 104 9.71 6.43 6.75
N ARG A 105 8.72 6.22 5.88
CA ARG A 105 7.93 7.27 5.22
C ARG A 105 6.45 6.97 5.39
N GLY A 106 5.61 7.97 5.09
CA GLY A 106 4.17 7.84 5.29
C GLY A 106 3.35 8.26 4.09
N ILE A 107 2.16 7.66 3.99
CA ILE A 107 1.08 8.09 3.10
C ILE A 107 -0.12 8.40 3.99
N GLY A 108 -0.53 9.68 4.01
CA GLY A 108 -1.62 10.15 4.87
C GLY A 108 -2.99 10.08 4.21
N VAL A 109 -4.02 10.18 5.04
CA VAL A 109 -5.41 10.41 4.62
C VAL A 109 -5.89 11.69 5.29
N VAL A 110 -6.37 12.65 4.53
CA VAL A 110 -6.74 13.97 5.04
C VAL A 110 -8.04 14.47 4.42
N ALA A 111 -8.74 15.35 5.13
CA ALA A 111 -9.90 16.02 4.56
C ALA A 111 -9.47 17.04 3.48
N PRO A 112 -10.32 17.33 2.49
CA PRO A 112 -9.98 18.25 1.39
C PRO A 112 -9.63 19.68 1.84
N ASP A 113 -10.12 20.08 3.00
CA ASP A 113 -9.93 21.41 3.61
C ASP A 113 -8.73 21.48 4.57
N ILE A 114 -7.86 20.45 4.60
CA ILE A 114 -6.67 20.42 5.45
C ILE A 114 -5.86 21.72 5.34
N GLY A 115 -5.37 22.23 6.48
CA GLY A 115 -4.55 23.44 6.54
C GLY A 115 -3.11 23.22 6.07
N ASP A 116 -2.47 24.27 5.51
CA ASP A 116 -1.07 24.19 5.05
C ASP A 116 -0.08 23.90 6.18
N ALA A 117 -0.37 24.37 7.40
CA ALA A 117 0.47 24.07 8.57
C ALA A 117 0.46 22.57 8.90
N GLN A 118 -0.70 21.92 8.79
CA GLN A 118 -0.81 20.47 9.00
C GLN A 118 -0.09 19.69 7.90
N LEU A 119 -0.20 20.10 6.64
CA LEU A 119 0.55 19.46 5.55
C LEU A 119 2.07 19.60 5.74
N ARG A 120 2.55 20.77 6.22
CA ARG A 120 3.98 20.96 6.55
C ARG A 120 4.43 20.04 7.68
N ASP A 121 3.66 19.98 8.78
CA ASP A 121 3.95 19.08 9.91
C ASP A 121 4.01 17.62 9.48
N MET A 122 3.08 17.18 8.62
CA MET A 122 3.10 15.84 8.04
C MET A 122 4.33 15.62 7.15
N HIS A 123 4.74 16.62 6.37
CA HIS A 123 5.94 16.54 5.54
C HIS A 123 7.21 16.37 6.38
N GLU A 124 7.35 17.15 7.44
CA GLU A 124 8.45 17.10 8.42
C GLU A 124 8.49 15.74 9.14
N ALA A 125 7.32 15.17 9.43
CA ALA A 125 7.22 13.82 9.98
C ALA A 125 7.61 12.70 9.00
N GLY A 126 7.72 12.98 7.71
CA GLY A 126 8.13 12.00 6.69
C GLY A 126 7.02 11.53 5.75
N VAL A 127 5.84 12.17 5.74
CA VAL A 127 4.78 11.88 4.76
C VAL A 127 5.21 12.33 3.37
N ARG A 128 4.90 11.52 2.34
CA ARG A 128 5.28 11.75 0.93
C ARG A 128 4.13 11.56 -0.05
N GLY A 129 2.90 11.43 0.45
CA GLY A 129 1.73 11.33 -0.41
C GLY A 129 0.43 11.28 0.39
N LEU A 130 -0.69 11.38 -0.34
CA LEU A 130 -2.04 11.27 0.20
C LEU A 130 -2.79 10.12 -0.47
N ARG A 131 -3.63 9.42 0.29
CA ARG A 131 -4.40 8.26 -0.19
C ARG A 131 -5.86 8.58 -0.41
N ILE A 132 -6.37 8.20 -1.58
CA ILE A 132 -7.78 7.99 -1.88
C ILE A 132 -8.09 6.50 -1.67
N ASN A 133 -9.13 6.20 -0.91
CA ASN A 133 -9.57 4.83 -0.65
C ASN A 133 -11.09 4.76 -0.78
N VAL A 134 -11.56 4.04 -1.78
CA VAL A 134 -13.00 3.89 -2.08
C VAL A 134 -13.51 2.47 -1.80
N LEU A 135 -12.64 1.58 -1.32
CA LEU A 135 -13.00 0.17 -1.08
C LEU A 135 -13.39 -0.09 0.38
N PHE A 136 -12.90 0.72 1.32
CA PHE A 136 -13.17 0.52 2.75
C PHE A 136 -13.69 1.80 3.41
N GLY A 137 -14.65 1.64 4.32
CA GLY A 137 -15.19 2.74 5.12
C GLY A 137 -14.13 3.47 5.94
N GLY A 138 -14.31 4.79 6.10
CA GLY A 138 -13.34 5.71 6.72
C GLY A 138 -12.33 6.32 5.75
N GLY A 139 -12.33 5.91 4.47
CA GLY A 139 -11.49 6.49 3.43
C GLY A 139 -12.03 7.82 2.88
N ILE A 140 -11.22 8.49 2.05
CA ILE A 140 -11.59 9.68 1.27
C ILE A 140 -11.78 9.25 -0.19
N GLY A 141 -12.89 9.70 -0.79
CA GLY A 141 -13.30 9.32 -2.14
C GLY A 141 -12.73 10.17 -3.26
N PHE A 142 -13.09 9.80 -4.49
CA PHE A 142 -12.64 10.50 -5.71
C PHE A 142 -13.10 11.96 -5.86
N ASP A 143 -14.11 12.37 -5.10
CA ASP A 143 -14.58 13.77 -5.13
C ASP A 143 -13.53 14.75 -4.60
N ALA A 144 -12.63 14.29 -3.75
CA ALA A 144 -11.54 15.09 -3.20
C ALA A 144 -10.23 15.02 -4.02
N MET A 145 -10.18 14.18 -5.05
CA MET A 145 -8.94 13.82 -5.75
C MET A 145 -8.20 15.02 -6.33
N GLU A 146 -8.86 15.82 -7.14
CA GLU A 146 -8.25 16.98 -7.80
C GLU A 146 -7.86 18.04 -6.77
N THR A 147 -8.72 18.32 -5.80
CA THR A 147 -8.45 19.29 -4.73
C THR A 147 -7.19 18.90 -3.97
N LEU A 148 -7.09 17.65 -3.51
CA LEU A 148 -5.93 17.17 -2.77
C LEU A 148 -4.66 17.13 -3.63
N ALA A 149 -4.77 16.70 -4.90
CA ALA A 149 -3.63 16.70 -5.82
C ALA A 149 -3.06 18.12 -6.03
N HIS A 150 -3.90 19.13 -6.17
CA HIS A 150 -3.47 20.54 -6.28
C HIS A 150 -2.85 21.06 -4.98
N ARG A 151 -3.31 20.60 -3.81
CA ARG A 151 -2.75 21.00 -2.51
C ARG A 151 -1.30 20.52 -2.33
N ILE A 152 -0.95 19.38 -2.89
CA ILE A 152 0.36 18.74 -2.66
C ILE A 152 1.33 18.90 -3.84
N LYS A 153 0.94 19.58 -4.93
CA LYS A 153 1.71 19.63 -6.18
C LYS A 153 3.14 20.17 -6.02
N ASP A 154 3.34 21.10 -5.10
CA ASP A 154 4.62 21.77 -4.87
C ASP A 154 5.41 21.13 -3.71
N MET A 155 4.91 20.02 -3.13
CA MET A 155 5.52 19.34 -1.99
C MET A 155 6.41 18.14 -2.40
N GLY A 156 6.45 17.78 -3.68
CA GLY A 156 7.09 16.56 -4.16
C GLY A 156 6.35 15.28 -3.72
N TRP A 157 5.08 15.40 -3.37
CA TRP A 157 4.24 14.30 -2.97
C TRP A 157 3.48 13.71 -4.17
N HIS A 158 2.94 12.50 -3.99
CA HIS A 158 2.10 11.82 -4.97
C HIS A 158 0.73 11.48 -4.39
N MET A 159 -0.23 11.16 -5.25
CA MET A 159 -1.51 10.58 -4.86
C MET A 159 -1.42 9.06 -4.91
N GLN A 160 -1.98 8.37 -3.91
CA GLN A 160 -2.07 6.91 -3.87
C GLN A 160 -3.54 6.48 -3.92
N PHE A 161 -3.85 5.43 -4.67
CA PHE A 161 -5.22 5.00 -4.93
C PHE A 161 -5.44 3.54 -4.56
N LEU A 162 -6.34 3.31 -3.60
CA LEU A 162 -6.94 1.99 -3.37
C LEU A 162 -8.32 1.98 -4.01
N MET A 163 -8.43 1.30 -5.13
CA MET A 163 -9.62 1.23 -5.97
C MET A 163 -9.63 -0.06 -6.77
N ASP A 164 -10.78 -0.43 -7.30
CA ASP A 164 -10.89 -1.50 -8.30
C ASP A 164 -10.57 -0.93 -9.69
N ALA A 165 -9.54 -1.47 -10.34
CA ALA A 165 -9.09 -1.00 -11.65
C ALA A 165 -10.13 -1.14 -12.76
N ARG A 166 -11.20 -1.91 -12.57
CA ARG A 166 -12.36 -1.92 -13.48
C ARG A 166 -13.02 -0.55 -13.62
N GLN A 167 -12.82 0.35 -12.64
CA GLN A 167 -13.29 1.74 -12.69
C GLN A 167 -12.35 2.69 -13.45
N LEU A 168 -11.10 2.25 -13.73
CA LEU A 168 -10.10 3.11 -14.37
C LEU A 168 -10.52 3.68 -15.74
N PRO A 169 -11.20 2.93 -16.64
CA PRO A 169 -11.62 3.51 -17.91
C PRO A 169 -12.45 4.79 -17.77
N GLU A 170 -13.32 4.87 -16.77
CA GLU A 170 -14.14 6.04 -16.47
C GLU A 170 -13.35 7.17 -15.79
N LEU A 171 -12.40 6.82 -14.94
CA LEU A 171 -11.59 7.77 -14.15
C LEU A 171 -10.38 8.30 -14.91
N LEU A 172 -9.92 7.61 -15.93
CA LEU A 172 -8.72 7.93 -16.69
C LEU A 172 -8.69 9.39 -17.21
N PRO A 173 -9.78 9.97 -17.76
CA PRO A 173 -9.80 11.36 -18.22
C PRO A 173 -9.51 12.38 -17.10
N ARG A 174 -9.84 12.06 -15.86
CA ARG A 174 -9.57 12.88 -14.66
C ARG A 174 -8.15 12.63 -14.16
N MET A 175 -7.79 11.37 -13.94
CA MET A 175 -6.52 10.96 -13.34
C MET A 175 -5.30 11.42 -14.14
N ARG A 176 -5.33 11.31 -15.47
CA ARG A 176 -4.23 11.76 -16.35
C ARG A 176 -3.95 13.26 -16.31
N LYS A 177 -4.87 14.06 -15.76
CA LYS A 177 -4.77 15.53 -15.65
C LYS A 177 -4.29 15.99 -14.28
N LEU A 178 -4.07 15.07 -13.34
CA LEU A 178 -3.59 15.43 -12.01
C LEU A 178 -2.20 16.08 -12.11
N PRO A 179 -1.95 17.14 -11.32
CA PRO A 179 -0.66 17.85 -11.36
C PRO A 179 0.47 17.09 -10.65
N VAL A 180 0.19 15.89 -10.15
CA VAL A 180 1.13 15.02 -9.43
C VAL A 180 1.04 13.60 -9.97
N SER A 181 2.11 12.82 -9.80
CA SER A 181 2.10 11.39 -10.13
C SER A 181 1.15 10.60 -9.22
N GLY A 182 0.64 9.48 -9.72
CA GLY A 182 -0.18 8.55 -8.97
C GLY A 182 0.53 7.22 -8.67
N VAL A 183 0.08 6.56 -7.62
CA VAL A 183 0.45 5.20 -7.23
C VAL A 183 -0.81 4.37 -7.11
N VAL A 184 -0.90 3.25 -7.79
CA VAL A 184 -2.05 2.33 -7.71
C VAL A 184 -1.69 1.17 -6.79
N ASP A 185 -2.50 0.97 -5.74
CA ASP A 185 -2.32 -0.11 -4.77
C ASP A 185 -2.66 -1.48 -5.35
N HIS A 186 -1.98 -2.52 -4.87
CA HIS A 186 -2.32 -3.93 -5.04
C HIS A 186 -2.58 -4.33 -6.51
N MET A 187 -1.69 -3.89 -7.41
CA MET A 187 -1.78 -4.21 -8.84
C MET A 187 -3.15 -3.88 -9.47
N GLY A 188 -3.84 -2.87 -8.92
CA GLY A 188 -5.15 -2.41 -9.37
C GLY A 188 -6.33 -3.03 -8.63
N HIS A 189 -6.11 -3.93 -7.64
CA HIS A 189 -7.17 -4.56 -6.82
C HIS A 189 -8.34 -5.13 -7.64
N MET A 190 -8.06 -5.67 -8.82
CA MET A 190 -9.01 -6.25 -9.77
C MET A 190 -8.69 -7.73 -9.95
N PRO A 191 -9.68 -8.64 -9.99
CA PRO A 191 -9.43 -10.06 -10.20
C PRO A 191 -8.57 -10.33 -11.42
N VAL A 192 -7.50 -11.11 -11.30
CA VAL A 192 -6.63 -11.47 -12.44
C VAL A 192 -7.36 -12.24 -13.53
N ALA A 193 -8.50 -12.89 -13.20
CA ALA A 193 -9.38 -13.56 -14.13
C ALA A 193 -9.96 -12.64 -15.22
N GLU A 194 -10.01 -11.32 -14.98
CA GLU A 194 -10.39 -10.34 -16.00
C GLU A 194 -9.42 -10.32 -17.20
N GLY A 195 -8.19 -10.75 -16.99
CA GLY A 195 -7.16 -10.87 -18.02
C GLY A 195 -6.47 -9.55 -18.37
N LEU A 196 -5.27 -9.67 -18.96
CA LEU A 196 -4.42 -8.53 -19.33
C LEU A 196 -5.02 -7.66 -20.45
N GLN A 197 -6.00 -8.15 -21.20
CA GLN A 197 -6.69 -7.40 -22.24
C GLN A 197 -7.96 -6.69 -21.74
N SER A 198 -8.27 -6.80 -20.45
CA SER A 198 -9.43 -6.12 -19.86
C SER A 198 -9.28 -4.58 -19.94
N PRO A 199 -10.39 -3.84 -20.11
CA PRO A 199 -10.33 -2.37 -20.13
C PRO A 199 -9.66 -1.76 -18.91
N GLY A 200 -9.85 -2.37 -17.72
CA GLY A 200 -9.21 -1.95 -16.47
C GLY A 200 -7.69 -2.06 -16.49
N PHE A 201 -7.16 -3.22 -16.92
CA PHE A 201 -5.72 -3.41 -17.06
C PHE A 201 -5.11 -2.48 -18.11
N GLN A 202 -5.77 -2.32 -19.27
CA GLN A 202 -5.30 -1.45 -20.34
C GLN A 202 -5.28 0.04 -19.88
N ALA A 203 -6.27 0.47 -19.10
CA ALA A 203 -6.26 1.81 -18.51
C ALA A 203 -5.14 1.99 -17.47
N LEU A 204 -4.87 0.96 -16.65
CA LEU A 204 -3.72 0.96 -15.74
C LEU A 204 -2.40 1.04 -16.51
N ALA A 205 -2.25 0.24 -17.57
CA ALA A 205 -1.09 0.26 -18.45
C ALA A 205 -0.84 1.65 -19.04
N HIS A 206 -1.89 2.31 -19.52
CA HIS A 206 -1.82 3.68 -20.06
C HIS A 206 -1.35 4.68 -19.01
N LEU A 207 -1.87 4.63 -17.78
CA LEU A 207 -1.40 5.49 -16.68
C LEU A 207 0.10 5.28 -16.39
N VAL A 208 0.57 4.05 -16.40
CA VAL A 208 1.96 3.71 -16.12
C VAL A 208 2.88 4.17 -17.26
N GLN A 209 2.58 3.82 -18.50
CA GLN A 209 3.46 4.04 -19.65
C GLN A 209 3.46 5.50 -20.12
N ASP A 210 2.27 6.11 -20.21
CA ASP A 210 2.12 7.42 -20.84
C ASP A 210 2.10 8.57 -19.81
N HIS A 211 1.80 8.27 -18.54
CA HIS A 211 1.71 9.29 -17.48
C HIS A 211 2.68 9.06 -16.31
N GLY A 212 3.56 8.03 -16.39
CA GLY A 212 4.61 7.77 -15.40
C GLY A 212 4.09 7.41 -14.01
N TRP A 213 2.89 6.81 -13.92
CA TRP A 213 2.32 6.36 -12.67
C TRP A 213 3.04 5.11 -12.16
N TRP A 214 2.87 4.85 -10.88
CA TRP A 214 3.48 3.74 -10.17
C TRP A 214 2.46 2.67 -9.82
N VAL A 215 2.92 1.43 -9.67
CA VAL A 215 2.10 0.32 -9.20
C VAL A 215 2.79 -0.40 -8.04
N LYS A 216 2.03 -0.70 -7.00
CA LYS A 216 2.48 -1.56 -5.90
C LYS A 216 2.23 -3.02 -6.25
N LEU A 217 3.31 -3.78 -6.37
CA LEU A 217 3.31 -5.24 -6.46
C LEU A 217 3.04 -5.81 -5.07
N SER A 218 1.78 -5.81 -4.67
CA SER A 218 1.32 -6.19 -3.33
C SER A 218 -0.07 -6.79 -3.41
N GLY A 219 -0.53 -7.45 -2.34
CA GLY A 219 -1.90 -7.92 -2.23
C GLY A 219 -2.27 -9.00 -3.27
N ALA A 220 -1.37 -9.93 -3.62
CA ALA A 220 -1.67 -11.03 -4.54
C ALA A 220 -2.94 -11.79 -4.14
N TYR A 221 -3.12 -12.03 -2.85
CA TYR A 221 -4.30 -12.69 -2.29
C TYR A 221 -5.62 -11.90 -2.43
N ARG A 222 -5.55 -10.62 -2.81
CA ARG A 222 -6.74 -9.77 -3.04
C ARG A 222 -7.27 -9.88 -4.46
N ILE A 223 -6.42 -10.32 -5.40
CA ILE A 223 -6.73 -10.35 -6.83
C ILE A 223 -6.73 -11.76 -7.42
N SER A 224 -6.12 -12.72 -6.71
CA SER A 224 -6.06 -14.13 -7.10
C SER A 224 -7.41 -14.83 -6.91
N ALA A 225 -7.71 -15.79 -7.78
CA ALA A 225 -8.76 -16.76 -7.60
C ALA A 225 -8.32 -17.98 -6.76
N GLN A 226 -7.03 -18.07 -6.40
CA GLN A 226 -6.44 -19.18 -5.65
C GLN A 226 -6.30 -18.85 -4.17
N TYR A 227 -6.44 -19.85 -3.30
CA TYR A 227 -6.35 -19.66 -1.85
C TYR A 227 -4.90 -19.73 -1.29
N ASP A 228 -3.97 -20.33 -2.01
CA ASP A 228 -2.55 -20.43 -1.60
C ASP A 228 -1.65 -20.37 -2.84
N GLY A 229 -0.45 -19.84 -2.65
CA GLY A 229 0.56 -19.71 -3.70
C GLY A 229 0.27 -18.61 -4.74
N TYR A 230 -1.00 -18.31 -5.04
CA TYR A 230 -1.43 -17.23 -5.96
C TYR A 230 -0.72 -17.25 -7.31
N ALA A 231 -0.50 -18.45 -7.88
CA ALA A 231 0.27 -18.63 -9.11
C ALA A 231 -0.39 -17.96 -10.33
N ASP A 232 -1.69 -17.76 -10.29
CA ASP A 232 -2.46 -17.04 -11.32
C ASP A 232 -2.12 -15.53 -11.39
N VAL A 233 -1.47 -14.98 -10.36
CA VAL A 233 -1.00 -13.59 -10.34
C VAL A 233 0.33 -13.41 -11.08
N LEU A 234 1.11 -14.47 -11.27
CA LEU A 234 2.43 -14.40 -11.91
C LEU A 234 2.42 -13.70 -13.29
N PRO A 235 1.54 -14.05 -14.25
CA PRO A 235 1.51 -13.36 -15.54
C PRO A 235 1.16 -11.88 -15.41
N TRP A 236 0.32 -11.53 -14.42
CA TRP A 236 -0.09 -10.15 -14.16
C TRP A 236 1.07 -9.30 -13.64
N ALA A 237 1.77 -9.80 -12.61
CA ALA A 237 2.94 -9.13 -12.04
C ALA A 237 4.07 -8.99 -13.07
N GLN A 238 4.35 -10.05 -13.84
CA GLN A 238 5.36 -10.01 -14.89
C GLN A 238 5.03 -9.02 -16.01
N ALA A 239 3.75 -8.93 -16.41
CA ALA A 239 3.33 -7.95 -17.42
C ALA A 239 3.55 -6.50 -16.94
N LEU A 240 3.23 -6.19 -15.67
CA LEU A 240 3.48 -4.88 -15.06
C LEU A 240 4.99 -4.58 -14.99
N ILE A 241 5.80 -5.53 -14.55
CA ILE A 241 7.26 -5.37 -14.45
C ILE A 241 7.88 -5.18 -15.83
N ALA A 242 7.49 -5.99 -16.83
CA ALA A 242 8.01 -5.86 -18.18
C ALA A 242 7.64 -4.52 -18.84
N MET A 243 6.48 -3.98 -18.49
CA MET A 243 5.97 -2.72 -19.01
C MET A 243 6.80 -1.52 -18.54
N ALA A 244 7.11 -1.46 -17.24
CA ALA A 244 7.83 -0.34 -16.62
C ALA A 244 8.51 -0.79 -15.31
N PRO A 245 9.65 -1.47 -15.36
CA PRO A 245 10.33 -1.98 -14.17
C PRO A 245 10.75 -0.84 -13.21
N ASP A 246 10.94 0.36 -13.73
CA ASP A 246 11.29 1.57 -12.98
C ASP A 246 10.08 2.29 -12.34
N ARG A 247 8.87 1.74 -12.49
CA ARG A 247 7.62 2.24 -11.89
C ARG A 247 6.97 1.23 -10.94
N MET A 248 7.61 0.11 -10.69
CA MET A 248 7.10 -0.93 -9.79
C MET A 248 7.77 -0.81 -8.42
N VAL A 249 6.98 -0.93 -7.36
CA VAL A 249 7.45 -1.02 -5.98
C VAL A 249 6.75 -2.20 -5.30
N TRP A 250 7.41 -2.85 -4.34
CA TRP A 250 6.83 -3.97 -3.61
C TRP A 250 6.32 -3.55 -2.23
N GLY A 251 5.22 -4.15 -1.76
CA GLY A 251 4.71 -3.95 -0.40
C GLY A 251 4.08 -5.21 0.17
N SER A 252 4.26 -5.40 1.48
CA SER A 252 3.73 -6.56 2.19
C SER A 252 2.22 -6.54 2.36
N ASP A 253 1.65 -5.36 2.53
CA ASP A 253 0.27 -5.12 2.98
C ASP A 253 0.01 -5.64 4.42
N TRP A 254 1.10 -5.78 5.23
CA TRP A 254 0.98 -6.13 6.63
C TRP A 254 0.18 -5.06 7.41
N PRO A 255 -0.70 -5.42 8.34
CA PRO A 255 -0.95 -6.73 8.95
C PRO A 255 -2.03 -7.58 8.26
N HIS A 256 -2.34 -7.35 6.98
CA HIS A 256 -3.27 -8.13 6.17
C HIS A 256 -4.72 -8.06 6.69
N VAL A 257 -5.21 -6.84 6.80
CA VAL A 257 -6.56 -6.59 7.34
C VAL A 257 -7.68 -7.03 6.38
N HIS A 258 -8.83 -7.36 6.96
CA HIS A 258 -10.06 -7.69 6.23
C HIS A 258 -9.90 -8.84 5.21
N ILE A 259 -9.21 -9.91 5.64
CA ILE A 259 -9.02 -11.13 4.85
C ILE A 259 -9.27 -12.39 5.69
N SER A 260 -9.61 -13.48 5.00
CA SER A 260 -9.73 -14.83 5.55
C SER A 260 -9.54 -15.85 4.43
N PRO A 261 -8.64 -16.85 4.58
CA PRO A 261 -7.73 -17.08 5.71
C PRO A 261 -6.61 -16.04 5.81
N MET A 262 -5.91 -16.00 6.96
CA MET A 262 -4.74 -15.13 7.16
C MET A 262 -3.58 -15.60 6.26
N VAL A 263 -2.92 -14.64 5.64
CA VAL A 263 -1.80 -14.89 4.73
C VAL A 263 -0.45 -14.82 5.44
N ASN A 264 0.57 -15.39 4.81
CA ASN A 264 1.94 -15.44 5.30
C ASN A 264 2.79 -14.39 4.59
N THR A 265 3.25 -13.36 5.32
CA THR A 265 4.04 -12.25 4.77
C THR A 265 5.32 -12.74 4.09
N GLY A 266 6.01 -13.73 4.68
CA GLY A 266 7.21 -14.33 4.09
C GLY A 266 6.93 -15.03 2.75
N LYS A 267 5.79 -15.72 2.62
CA LYS A 267 5.37 -16.29 1.32
C LYS A 267 5.11 -15.19 0.30
N LEU A 268 4.43 -14.11 0.67
CA LEU A 268 4.18 -12.97 -0.23
C LEU A 268 5.48 -12.31 -0.70
N ARG A 269 6.43 -12.12 0.21
CA ARG A 269 7.76 -11.61 -0.13
C ARG A 269 8.48 -12.53 -1.12
N ASN A 270 8.38 -13.85 -0.92
CA ASN A 270 9.05 -14.83 -1.75
C ASN A 270 8.52 -14.91 -3.19
N GLN A 271 7.26 -14.52 -3.43
CA GLN A 271 6.71 -14.42 -4.79
C GLN A 271 7.51 -13.46 -5.68
N LEU A 272 8.18 -12.46 -5.10
CA LEU A 272 9.00 -11.53 -5.87
C LEU A 272 10.18 -12.25 -6.58
N ALA A 273 10.66 -13.39 -6.07
CA ALA A 273 11.68 -14.19 -6.73
C ALA A 273 11.18 -14.77 -8.08
N GLU A 274 9.88 -15.08 -8.17
CA GLU A 274 9.25 -15.59 -9.39
C GLU A 274 8.80 -14.45 -10.33
N TRP A 275 8.28 -13.36 -9.75
CA TRP A 275 7.83 -12.20 -10.53
C TRP A 275 8.98 -11.44 -11.19
N ALA A 276 10.11 -11.32 -10.48
CA ALA A 276 11.34 -10.67 -10.90
C ALA A 276 12.55 -11.57 -10.65
N PRO A 277 12.79 -12.58 -11.48
CA PRO A 277 13.90 -13.53 -11.29
C PRO A 277 15.28 -12.88 -11.42
N ASP A 278 15.38 -11.78 -12.17
CA ASP A 278 16.61 -11.00 -12.29
C ASP A 278 16.91 -10.18 -11.04
N PRO A 279 18.11 -10.30 -10.42
CA PRO A 279 18.48 -9.56 -9.21
C PRO A 279 18.47 -8.03 -9.39
N TRP A 280 18.80 -7.52 -10.56
CA TRP A 280 18.80 -6.07 -10.84
C TRP A 280 17.37 -5.50 -10.85
N THR A 281 16.43 -6.26 -11.40
CA THR A 281 15.01 -5.91 -11.36
C THR A 281 14.50 -5.89 -9.91
N ARG A 282 14.90 -6.87 -9.08
CA ARG A 282 14.55 -6.85 -7.64
C ARG A 282 15.20 -5.68 -6.90
N GLN A 283 16.43 -5.34 -7.22
CA GLN A 283 17.11 -4.15 -6.68
C GLN A 283 16.30 -2.89 -7.01
N ALA A 284 15.91 -2.72 -8.27
CA ALA A 284 15.09 -1.59 -8.68
C ALA A 284 13.77 -1.51 -7.90
N ILE A 285 13.03 -2.62 -7.83
CA ILE A 285 11.71 -2.70 -7.17
C ILE A 285 11.81 -2.47 -5.65
N LEU A 286 12.84 -3.00 -5.00
CA LEU A 286 12.97 -2.95 -3.54
C LEU A 286 13.75 -1.75 -3.03
N VAL A 287 14.62 -1.13 -3.83
CA VAL A 287 15.53 -0.07 -3.34
C VAL A 287 15.44 1.20 -4.17
N ASP A 288 15.76 1.13 -5.46
CA ASP A 288 15.98 2.33 -6.27
C ASP A 288 14.65 3.08 -6.51
N ASN A 289 13.60 2.35 -6.84
CA ASN A 289 12.27 2.89 -7.06
C ASN A 289 11.65 3.47 -5.76
N PRO A 290 11.63 2.75 -4.62
CA PRO A 290 11.20 3.31 -3.34
C PRO A 290 12.01 4.55 -2.94
N GLN A 291 13.33 4.55 -3.13
CA GLN A 291 14.17 5.69 -2.84
C GLN A 291 13.73 6.92 -3.63
N ARG A 292 13.51 6.76 -4.92
CA ARG A 292 13.07 7.84 -5.81
C ARG A 292 11.65 8.32 -5.49
N LEU A 293 10.71 7.39 -5.28
CA LEU A 293 9.30 7.71 -5.06
C LEU A 293 9.05 8.38 -3.71
N TYR A 294 9.70 7.90 -2.65
CA TYR A 294 9.45 8.35 -1.28
C TYR A 294 10.55 9.27 -0.72
N GLY A 295 11.57 9.61 -1.51
CA GLY A 295 12.62 10.52 -1.08
C GLY A 295 13.43 9.98 0.10
N PHE A 296 13.78 8.70 0.10
CA PHE A 296 14.71 8.17 1.08
C PHE A 296 16.13 8.66 0.78
N PRO A 297 16.97 8.90 1.82
CA PRO A 297 18.37 9.28 1.59
C PRO A 297 19.11 8.15 0.85
N SER A 298 20.02 8.53 -0.06
CA SER A 298 21.08 7.64 -0.54
C SER A 298 22.10 7.41 0.59
N ARG A 299 22.72 6.24 0.60
CA ARG A 299 23.89 6.04 1.49
C ARG A 299 25.02 6.97 1.11
#